data_0979e56e9263e1a029dc815d34948cfe
#
_entry.id   0979e56e9263e1a029dc815d34948cfe
#
_cell.length_a   1.000
_cell.length_b   1.000
_cell.length_c   1.000
_cell.angle_alpha   90.00
_cell.angle_beta   90.00
_cell.angle_gamma   90.00
#
_symmetry.space_group_name_H-M   'P 1'
#
loop_
_entity.id
_entity.type
_entity.pdbx_description
1 polymer ?
#
loop_
_entity_poly.entity_id
_entity_poly.type
_entity_poly.pdbx_seq_one_letter_code
_entity_poly.pdbx_strand_id
1 'polypeptide(L)'
;MTSVCLTLYEGDYVWGVGALANSLYRAGFRGTLVVGWRGELPLWLPVELPDSGRWQPAEGFELQFLSLPDEVGVHQLKPWAMLRVFDHIAPEADKVFLFDADALVVARWPYFEALVEAGAALVLDHWFPRVAWTHPWRRAWAELCREAGYPVREVEDAYISAFCGVAREHRALVEAWWRLTETLHRERPEISGQFKPGDRMTDPFHGTDQDLLAAAVMATDVPICTLGPEAFGFTGSPHTMLHPKGGKKPWRGSALMRLLRRGRGPDLYARNFRRYLDAPIEVFSPRRRRRHKLDIAVAGLLARMVGG
;
A
#
# COMPACT_ATOMS: atom_id res chain seq x y z
N MET A 1 7.15 19.67 -11.18
CA MET A 1 7.06 19.04 -9.84
C MET A 1 7.44 17.58 -9.97
N THR A 2 8.35 17.10 -9.12
CA THR A 2 8.89 15.73 -9.19
C THR A 2 8.10 14.82 -8.25
N SER A 3 7.46 13.80 -8.81
CA SER A 3 6.71 12.80 -8.06
C SER A 3 7.49 11.50 -7.94
N VAL A 4 7.55 10.91 -6.74
CA VAL A 4 8.16 9.61 -6.46
C VAL A 4 7.11 8.68 -5.88
N CYS A 5 7.03 7.47 -6.42
CA CYS A 5 6.23 6.38 -5.84
C CYS A 5 7.10 5.52 -4.92
N LEU A 6 6.47 4.93 -3.91
CA LEU A 6 7.11 4.05 -2.94
C LEU A 6 6.25 2.83 -2.70
N THR A 7 6.87 1.67 -2.57
CA THR A 7 6.23 0.45 -2.08
C THR A 7 7.23 -0.37 -1.25
N LEU A 8 6.70 -1.15 -0.29
CA LEU A 8 7.52 -2.00 0.56
C LEU A 8 7.05 -3.45 0.45
N TYR A 9 7.99 -4.39 0.42
CA TYR A 9 7.63 -5.81 0.37
C TYR A 9 8.62 -6.73 1.10
N GLU A 10 8.11 -7.89 1.45
CA GLU A 10 8.88 -9.09 1.82
C GLU A 10 8.22 -10.34 1.22
N GLY A 11 8.98 -11.39 1.02
CA GLY A 11 8.51 -12.67 0.54
C GLY A 11 7.80 -12.60 -0.83
N ASP A 12 6.67 -13.29 -0.95
CA ASP A 12 5.95 -13.44 -2.22
C ASP A 12 5.16 -12.20 -2.68
N TYR A 13 5.14 -11.12 -1.89
CA TYR A 13 4.58 -9.84 -2.33
C TYR A 13 5.34 -9.22 -3.51
N VAL A 14 6.53 -9.69 -3.78
CA VAL A 14 7.32 -9.35 -4.98
C VAL A 14 6.53 -9.45 -6.29
N TRP A 15 5.58 -10.38 -6.39
CA TRP A 15 4.70 -10.51 -7.55
C TRP A 15 3.68 -9.36 -7.66
N GLY A 16 3.24 -8.86 -6.53
CA GLY A 16 2.40 -7.67 -6.45
C GLY A 16 3.17 -6.42 -6.88
N VAL A 17 4.41 -6.24 -6.38
CA VAL A 17 5.29 -5.12 -6.77
C VAL A 17 5.43 -4.99 -8.28
N GLY A 18 5.71 -6.09 -8.99
CA GLY A 18 5.81 -6.05 -10.45
C GLY A 18 4.50 -5.63 -11.14
N ALA A 19 3.36 -6.10 -10.62
CA ALA A 19 2.05 -5.70 -11.16
C ALA A 19 1.71 -4.24 -10.81
N LEU A 20 2.05 -3.75 -9.62
CA LEU A 20 1.93 -2.34 -9.23
C LEU A 20 2.77 -1.46 -10.16
N ALA A 21 4.04 -1.78 -10.36
CA ALA A 21 4.94 -1.06 -11.27
C ALA A 21 4.35 -0.95 -12.69
N ASN A 22 3.85 -2.05 -13.23
CA ASN A 22 3.19 -2.08 -14.52
C ASN A 22 1.91 -1.23 -14.55
N SER A 23 1.14 -1.21 -13.45
CA SER A 23 -0.09 -0.42 -13.36
C SER A 23 0.22 1.07 -13.29
N LEU A 24 1.23 1.49 -12.53
CA LEU A 24 1.73 2.86 -12.48
C LEU A 24 2.18 3.36 -13.86
N TYR A 25 3.01 2.58 -14.55
CA TYR A 25 3.46 2.93 -15.90
C TYR A 25 2.29 3.11 -16.87
N ARG A 26 1.30 2.20 -16.84
CA ARG A 26 0.10 2.27 -17.69
C ARG A 26 -0.85 3.41 -17.31
N ALA A 27 -0.87 3.80 -16.02
CA ALA A 27 -1.60 4.97 -15.56
C ALA A 27 -1.00 6.30 -16.05
N GLY A 28 0.21 6.26 -16.62
CA GLY A 28 0.93 7.41 -17.14
C GLY A 28 1.99 7.95 -16.17
N PHE A 29 2.25 7.28 -15.05
CA PHE A 29 3.36 7.66 -14.17
C PHE A 29 4.70 7.53 -14.90
N ARG A 30 5.47 8.60 -14.83
CA ARG A 30 6.86 8.67 -15.29
C ARG A 30 7.68 9.27 -14.16
N GLY A 31 8.66 8.52 -13.68
CA GLY A 31 9.47 8.87 -12.52
C GLY A 31 10.03 7.64 -11.85
N THR A 32 10.43 7.77 -10.60
CA THR A 32 11.03 6.69 -9.81
C THR A 32 10.01 6.00 -8.92
N LEU A 33 9.95 4.66 -9.01
CA LEU A 33 9.31 3.81 -8.03
C LEU A 33 10.40 3.27 -7.08
N VAL A 34 10.44 3.76 -5.85
CA VAL A 34 11.29 3.20 -4.80
C VAL A 34 10.66 1.92 -4.29
N VAL A 35 11.43 0.84 -4.31
CA VAL A 35 11.01 -0.50 -3.87
C VAL A 35 11.80 -0.87 -2.62
N GLY A 36 11.22 -0.65 -1.45
CA GLY A 36 11.78 -1.15 -0.20
C GLY A 36 11.60 -2.66 -0.10
N TRP A 37 12.69 -3.39 0.15
CA TRP A 37 12.66 -4.84 0.14
C TRP A 37 13.37 -5.46 1.34
N ARG A 38 12.87 -6.64 1.73
CA ARG A 38 13.49 -7.51 2.73
C ARG A 38 13.48 -8.96 2.21
N GLY A 39 14.56 -9.69 2.43
CA GLY A 39 14.75 -11.04 1.95
C GLY A 39 15.37 -11.09 0.56
N GLU A 40 14.68 -11.66 -0.43
CA GLU A 40 15.20 -11.84 -1.78
C GLU A 40 14.77 -10.73 -2.75
N LEU A 41 15.67 -10.35 -3.64
CA LEU A 41 15.36 -9.48 -4.76
C LEU A 41 14.39 -10.15 -5.75
N PRO A 42 13.66 -9.36 -6.55
CA PRO A 42 12.67 -9.90 -7.48
C PRO A 42 13.27 -10.82 -8.54
N LEU A 43 12.72 -12.04 -8.68
CA LEU A 43 13.10 -12.99 -9.74
C LEU A 43 12.76 -12.51 -11.16
N TRP A 44 11.98 -11.44 -11.29
CA TRP A 44 11.66 -10.84 -12.59
C TRP A 44 12.64 -9.73 -12.99
N LEU A 45 13.65 -9.42 -12.18
CA LEU A 45 14.75 -8.57 -12.59
C LEU A 45 15.56 -9.30 -13.68
N PRO A 46 15.81 -8.66 -14.84
CA PRO A 46 16.46 -9.33 -15.97
C PRO A 46 17.99 -9.41 -15.82
N VAL A 47 18.55 -8.64 -14.91
CA VAL A 47 19.99 -8.47 -14.71
C VAL A 47 20.30 -8.33 -13.23
N GLU A 48 21.56 -8.55 -12.85
CA GLU A 48 22.05 -8.12 -11.55
C GLU A 48 21.88 -6.60 -11.42
N LEU A 49 21.39 -6.15 -10.26
CA LEU A 49 21.25 -4.73 -10.02
C LEU A 49 22.65 -4.09 -10.01
N PRO A 50 22.82 -2.94 -10.67
CA PRO A 50 24.03 -2.12 -10.49
C PRO A 50 24.20 -1.74 -9.02
N ASP A 51 25.41 -1.33 -8.62
CA ASP A 51 25.70 -0.82 -7.26
C ASP A 51 24.78 0.35 -6.87
N SER A 52 24.29 1.10 -7.85
CA SER A 52 23.29 2.16 -7.64
C SER A 52 21.94 1.66 -7.15
N GLY A 53 21.66 0.35 -7.24
CA GLY A 53 20.35 -0.22 -6.92
C GLY A 53 19.22 0.20 -7.88
N ARG A 54 19.54 0.71 -9.08
CA ARG A 54 18.58 1.29 -10.04
C ARG A 54 18.43 0.42 -11.27
N TRP A 55 17.20 0.33 -11.75
CA TRP A 55 16.83 -0.34 -13.00
C TRP A 55 15.72 0.41 -13.73
N GLN A 56 15.93 0.68 -15.02
CA GLN A 56 14.98 1.37 -15.88
C GLN A 56 14.30 0.38 -16.86
N PRO A 57 13.11 -0.17 -16.51
CA PRO A 57 12.38 -1.10 -17.39
C PRO A 57 11.74 -0.44 -18.62
N ALA A 58 11.54 0.88 -18.60
CA ALA A 58 10.95 1.63 -19.70
C ALA A 58 11.39 3.10 -19.66
N GLU A 59 11.21 3.79 -20.79
CA GLU A 59 11.52 5.21 -20.92
C GLU A 59 10.74 6.03 -19.87
N GLY A 60 11.48 6.87 -19.14
CA GLY A 60 10.95 7.74 -18.10
C GLY A 60 10.42 7.01 -16.85
N PHE A 61 10.66 5.70 -16.71
CA PHE A 61 10.21 4.93 -15.56
C PHE A 61 11.36 4.09 -14.98
N GLU A 62 11.72 4.36 -13.74
CA GLU A 62 12.83 3.74 -13.04
C GLU A 62 12.35 3.06 -11.75
N LEU A 63 12.95 1.93 -11.40
CA LEU A 63 12.86 1.31 -10.08
C LEU A 63 14.17 1.54 -9.34
N GLN A 64 14.07 1.98 -8.08
CA GLN A 64 15.20 2.08 -7.16
C GLN A 64 14.96 1.19 -5.95
N PHE A 65 15.86 0.25 -5.70
CA PHE A 65 15.74 -0.72 -4.62
C PHE A 65 16.39 -0.21 -3.33
N LEU A 66 15.63 -0.28 -2.23
CA LEU A 66 16.03 0.12 -0.88
C LEU A 66 15.99 -1.09 0.05
N SER A 67 17.13 -1.51 0.59
CA SER A 67 17.15 -2.54 1.64
C SER A 67 16.48 -2.01 2.92
N LEU A 68 15.56 -2.80 3.48
CA LEU A 68 14.85 -2.44 4.70
C LEU A 68 15.52 -3.03 5.94
N PRO A 69 15.52 -2.32 7.07
CA PRO A 69 16.01 -2.83 8.34
C PRO A 69 15.15 -4.00 8.85
N ASP A 70 15.73 -4.88 9.64
CA ASP A 70 15.09 -6.13 10.11
C ASP A 70 14.36 -6.01 11.45
N GLU A 71 14.60 -4.92 12.20
CA GLU A 71 14.18 -4.77 13.60
C GLU A 71 12.67 -4.62 13.77
N VAL A 72 11.96 -4.14 12.74
CA VAL A 72 10.51 -3.90 12.79
C VAL A 72 9.79 -4.50 11.58
N GLY A 73 8.49 -4.75 11.71
CA GLY A 73 7.67 -5.28 10.62
C GLY A 73 7.67 -4.35 9.39
N VAL A 74 7.74 -4.92 8.19
CA VAL A 74 7.83 -4.14 6.93
C VAL A 74 6.70 -3.12 6.79
N HIS A 75 5.49 -3.46 7.22
CA HIS A 75 4.34 -2.56 7.17
C HIS A 75 4.50 -1.32 8.07
N GLN A 76 5.26 -1.44 9.17
CA GLN A 76 5.52 -0.33 10.11
C GLN A 76 6.62 0.61 9.60
N LEU A 77 7.43 0.18 8.63
CA LEU A 77 8.48 1.00 8.01
C LEU A 77 7.94 1.97 6.94
N LYS A 78 6.66 1.98 6.65
CA LYS A 78 6.06 2.87 5.64
C LYS A 78 6.42 4.34 5.84
N PRO A 79 6.18 4.97 7.01
CA PRO A 79 6.55 6.36 7.23
C PRO A 79 8.07 6.59 7.22
N TRP A 80 8.85 5.67 7.79
CA TRP A 80 10.32 5.74 7.72
C TRP A 80 10.81 5.78 6.27
N ALA A 81 10.29 4.89 5.42
CA ALA A 81 10.69 4.84 4.03
C ALA A 81 10.26 6.08 3.23
N MET A 82 9.08 6.65 3.53
CA MET A 82 8.65 7.92 2.94
C MET A 82 9.60 9.06 3.31
N LEU A 83 10.04 9.15 4.58
CA LEU A 83 11.02 10.14 5.02
C LEU A 83 12.38 9.90 4.36
N ARG A 84 12.82 8.65 4.22
CA ARG A 84 14.05 8.31 3.48
C ARG A 84 14.00 8.78 2.02
N VAL A 85 12.84 8.69 1.37
CA VAL A 85 12.66 9.24 0.03
C VAL A 85 12.86 10.75 0.05
N PHE A 86 12.18 11.48 0.92
CA PHE A 86 12.29 12.94 1.00
C PHE A 86 13.70 13.44 1.36
N ASP A 87 14.43 12.72 2.21
CA ASP A 87 15.67 13.23 2.80
C ASP A 87 16.93 12.74 2.08
N HIS A 88 16.89 11.54 1.45
CA HIS A 88 18.11 10.90 0.99
C HIS A 88 18.03 10.31 -0.42
N ILE A 89 16.88 9.73 -0.80
CA ILE A 89 16.78 9.00 -2.08
C ILE A 89 16.45 9.95 -3.22
N ALA A 90 15.50 10.86 -2.98
CA ALA A 90 15.05 11.87 -3.93
C ALA A 90 14.78 13.20 -3.17
N PRO A 91 15.82 13.87 -2.66
CA PRO A 91 15.64 15.10 -1.89
C PRO A 91 14.98 16.25 -2.69
N GLU A 92 14.96 16.14 -4.01
CA GLU A 92 14.27 17.05 -4.92
C GLU A 92 12.79 16.69 -5.13
N ALA A 93 12.29 15.57 -4.59
CA ALA A 93 10.90 15.17 -4.77
C ALA A 93 9.94 16.16 -4.09
N ASP A 94 8.99 16.66 -4.85
CA ASP A 94 7.91 17.51 -4.35
C ASP A 94 6.79 16.68 -3.72
N LYS A 95 6.56 15.48 -4.25
CA LYS A 95 5.44 14.61 -3.87
C LYS A 95 5.92 13.15 -3.71
N VAL A 96 5.49 12.49 -2.64
CA VAL A 96 5.73 11.05 -2.41
C VAL A 96 4.41 10.32 -2.27
N PHE A 97 4.28 9.21 -2.99
CA PHE A 97 3.08 8.36 -3.01
C PHE A 97 3.44 6.94 -2.58
N LEU A 98 2.98 6.56 -1.41
CA LEU A 98 3.08 5.18 -0.92
C LEU A 98 1.91 4.35 -1.43
N PHE A 99 2.21 3.16 -1.93
CA PHE A 99 1.24 2.12 -2.27
C PHE A 99 1.65 0.79 -1.62
N ASP A 100 0.69 0.05 -1.10
CA ASP A 100 0.97 -1.34 -0.71
C ASP A 100 1.41 -2.16 -1.92
N ALA A 101 2.30 -3.11 -1.69
CA ALA A 101 2.91 -3.95 -2.73
C ALA A 101 1.90 -4.73 -3.58
N ASP A 102 0.69 -4.88 -3.09
CA ASP A 102 -0.41 -5.54 -3.77
C ASP A 102 -1.52 -4.59 -4.23
N ALA A 103 -1.27 -3.29 -4.22
CA ALA A 103 -2.16 -2.32 -4.87
C ALA A 103 -2.00 -2.34 -6.40
N LEU A 104 -3.05 -1.96 -7.12
CA LEU A 104 -3.02 -1.70 -8.57
C LEU A 104 -3.58 -0.30 -8.84
N VAL A 105 -2.85 0.50 -9.58
CA VAL A 105 -3.29 1.83 -10.00
C VAL A 105 -4.13 1.70 -11.26
N VAL A 106 -5.34 2.30 -11.26
CA VAL A 106 -6.30 2.20 -12.36
C VAL A 106 -6.62 3.56 -12.97
N ALA A 107 -6.73 4.59 -12.12
CA ALA A 107 -6.94 5.95 -12.57
C ALA A 107 -5.67 6.53 -13.24
N ARG A 108 -5.84 7.57 -14.05
CA ARG A 108 -4.72 8.27 -14.69
C ARG A 108 -3.87 8.99 -13.64
N TRP A 109 -2.57 9.02 -13.86
CA TRP A 109 -1.61 9.58 -12.92
C TRP A 109 -1.88 11.03 -12.49
N PRO A 110 -2.24 11.98 -13.37
CA PRO A 110 -2.53 13.36 -12.97
C PRO A 110 -3.62 13.51 -11.90
N TYR A 111 -4.52 12.52 -11.78
CA TYR A 111 -5.51 12.51 -10.71
C TYR A 111 -4.87 12.40 -9.33
N PHE A 112 -3.85 11.53 -9.18
CA PHE A 112 -3.13 11.38 -7.91
C PHE A 112 -2.33 12.63 -7.54
N GLU A 113 -1.75 13.30 -8.52
CA GLU A 113 -1.04 14.56 -8.30
C GLU A 113 -1.99 15.68 -7.83
N ALA A 114 -3.19 15.75 -8.43
CA ALA A 114 -4.21 16.71 -8.02
C ALA A 114 -4.73 16.46 -6.58
N LEU A 115 -4.80 15.19 -6.14
CA LEU A 115 -5.21 14.87 -4.77
C LEU A 115 -4.26 15.50 -3.73
N VAL A 116 -2.94 15.40 -3.94
CA VAL A 116 -1.95 15.91 -2.97
C VAL A 116 -1.76 17.42 -3.04
N GLU A 117 -2.27 18.09 -4.06
CA GLU A 117 -2.39 19.55 -4.12
C GLU A 117 -3.49 20.07 -3.18
N ALA A 118 -4.49 19.25 -2.87
CA ALA A 118 -5.57 19.58 -1.95
C ALA A 118 -5.25 19.22 -0.49
N GLY A 119 -4.18 18.46 -0.23
CA GLY A 119 -3.78 18.01 1.11
C GLY A 119 -3.14 16.62 1.05
N ALA A 120 -2.80 16.04 2.20
CA ALA A 120 -2.35 14.65 2.24
C ALA A 120 -3.49 13.72 1.81
N ALA A 121 -3.26 12.95 0.75
CA ALA A 121 -4.26 12.08 0.15
C ALA A 121 -4.32 10.73 0.86
N LEU A 122 -5.43 10.45 1.52
CA LEU A 122 -5.66 9.23 2.31
C LEU A 122 -6.98 8.56 1.92
N VAL A 123 -7.07 7.25 2.09
CA VAL A 123 -8.30 6.48 1.85
C VAL A 123 -8.92 6.04 3.16
N LEU A 124 -10.21 6.31 3.35
CA LEU A 124 -10.95 5.84 4.53
C LEU A 124 -10.88 4.32 4.66
N ASP A 125 -10.75 3.86 5.89
CA ASP A 125 -10.86 2.44 6.18
C ASP A 125 -12.23 1.90 5.75
N HIS A 126 -12.24 0.71 5.17
CA HIS A 126 -13.47 0.13 4.65
C HIS A 126 -14.31 -0.61 5.71
N TRP A 127 -13.73 -0.89 6.86
CA TRP A 127 -14.40 -1.57 7.97
C TRP A 127 -14.83 -0.56 9.04
N PHE A 128 -13.95 0.41 9.34
CA PHE A 128 -14.14 1.44 10.34
C PHE A 128 -13.77 2.81 9.78
N PRO A 129 -14.54 3.32 8.78
CA PRO A 129 -14.22 4.62 8.16
C PRO A 129 -14.33 5.78 9.16
N ARG A 130 -15.12 5.58 10.21
CA ARG A 130 -15.25 6.53 11.33
C ARG A 130 -15.19 5.79 12.65
N VAL A 131 -14.38 6.32 13.56
CA VAL A 131 -14.26 5.86 14.94
C VAL A 131 -14.59 7.06 15.83
N ALA A 132 -15.67 6.98 16.60
CA ALA A 132 -16.12 8.09 17.42
C ALA A 132 -15.01 8.57 18.38
N TRP A 133 -14.95 9.88 18.62
CA TRP A 133 -13.95 10.46 19.53
C TRP A 133 -13.94 9.81 20.91
N THR A 134 -15.10 9.42 21.44
CA THR A 134 -15.26 8.74 22.73
C THR A 134 -14.87 7.26 22.72
N HIS A 135 -14.57 6.69 21.54
CA HIS A 135 -14.21 5.26 21.43
C HIS A 135 -12.88 4.96 22.15
N PRO A 136 -12.75 3.80 22.81
CA PRO A 136 -11.52 3.42 23.51
C PRO A 136 -10.26 3.49 22.66
N TRP A 137 -10.33 3.16 21.36
CA TRP A 137 -9.21 3.28 20.46
C TRP A 137 -8.73 4.72 20.32
N ARG A 138 -9.67 5.66 20.09
CA ARG A 138 -9.32 7.09 19.98
C ARG A 138 -8.65 7.64 21.23
N ARG A 139 -9.11 7.21 22.40
CA ARG A 139 -8.48 7.61 23.68
C ARG A 139 -7.05 7.11 23.77
N ALA A 140 -6.80 5.82 23.41
CA ALA A 140 -5.46 5.26 23.41
C ALA A 140 -4.55 5.92 22.36
N TRP A 141 -5.07 6.23 21.15
CA TRP A 141 -4.31 6.96 20.12
C TRP A 141 -4.00 8.40 20.57
N ALA A 142 -4.95 9.07 21.23
CA ALA A 142 -4.73 10.41 21.79
C ALA A 142 -3.70 10.39 22.94
N GLU A 143 -3.67 9.35 23.76
CA GLU A 143 -2.67 9.17 24.80
C GLU A 143 -1.28 9.01 24.19
N LEU A 144 -1.12 8.13 23.20
CA LEU A 144 0.13 7.94 22.45
C LEU A 144 0.60 9.26 21.80
N CYS A 145 -0.30 10.05 21.23
CA CYS A 145 0.06 11.36 20.68
C CYS A 145 0.67 12.27 21.74
N ARG A 146 0.07 12.36 22.94
CA ARG A 146 0.60 13.17 24.06
C ARG A 146 1.95 12.65 24.56
N GLU A 147 2.11 11.33 24.68
CA GLU A 147 3.39 10.69 25.05
C GLU A 147 4.49 11.00 24.04
N ALA A 148 4.14 11.08 22.76
CA ALA A 148 5.05 11.47 21.69
C ALA A 148 5.31 12.99 21.62
N GLY A 149 4.64 13.80 22.46
CA GLY A 149 4.79 15.25 22.50
C GLY A 149 3.95 16.03 21.49
N TYR A 150 2.93 15.41 20.90
CA TYR A 150 2.04 16.06 19.94
C TYR A 150 0.77 16.62 20.60
N PRO A 151 0.21 17.73 20.05
CA PRO A 151 -1.17 18.11 20.33
C PRO A 151 -2.13 17.05 19.83
N VAL A 152 -3.37 17.09 20.34
CA VAL A 152 -4.40 16.13 19.93
C VAL A 152 -5.61 16.88 19.40
N ARG A 153 -6.00 16.58 18.17
CA ARG A 153 -7.18 17.11 17.51
C ARG A 153 -8.31 16.08 17.53
N GLU A 154 -9.53 16.55 17.66
CA GLU A 154 -10.71 15.69 17.55
C GLU A 154 -10.98 15.36 16.08
N VAL A 155 -10.63 14.15 15.67
CA VAL A 155 -10.86 13.60 14.35
C VAL A 155 -11.55 12.26 14.52
N GLU A 156 -12.58 12.00 13.71
CA GLU A 156 -13.31 10.73 13.74
C GLU A 156 -13.01 9.83 12.52
N ASP A 157 -12.49 10.40 11.45
CA ASP A 157 -12.12 9.62 10.26
C ASP A 157 -10.93 8.71 10.56
N ALA A 158 -11.00 7.48 10.09
CA ALA A 158 -9.91 6.51 10.17
C ALA A 158 -9.53 6.04 8.76
N TYR A 159 -8.23 5.84 8.54
CA TYR A 159 -7.66 5.65 7.22
C TYR A 159 -6.91 4.33 7.12
N ILE A 160 -7.01 3.69 5.96
CA ILE A 160 -6.21 2.52 5.63
C ILE A 160 -4.81 2.94 5.13
N SER A 161 -3.77 2.33 5.67
CA SER A 161 -2.38 2.63 5.35
C SER A 161 -1.88 2.06 4.00
N ALA A 162 -2.78 1.46 3.22
CA ALA A 162 -2.42 0.87 1.92
C ALA A 162 -2.12 1.91 0.82
N PHE A 163 -2.47 3.18 1.06
CA PHE A 163 -2.13 4.33 0.23
C PHE A 163 -1.97 5.57 1.10
N CYS A 164 -0.92 6.34 0.80
CA CYS A 164 -0.69 7.66 1.36
C CYS A 164 0.05 8.52 0.33
N GLY A 165 -0.58 9.58 -0.14
CA GLY A 165 0.06 10.59 -1.00
C GLY A 165 0.33 11.86 -0.21
N VAL A 166 1.57 12.37 -0.26
CA VAL A 166 1.96 13.55 0.53
C VAL A 166 2.84 14.48 -0.29
N ALA A 167 2.47 15.76 -0.37
CA ALA A 167 3.35 16.81 -0.85
C ALA A 167 4.39 17.15 0.24
N ARG A 168 5.57 17.66 -0.15
CA ARG A 168 6.66 17.99 0.77
C ARG A 168 6.22 18.96 1.88
N GLU A 169 5.37 19.92 1.57
CA GLU A 169 4.82 20.87 2.54
C GLU A 169 3.97 20.22 3.63
N HIS A 170 3.43 19.01 3.36
CA HIS A 170 2.61 18.22 4.27
C HIS A 170 3.39 17.06 4.94
N ARG A 171 4.73 17.05 4.82
CA ARG A 171 5.57 15.97 5.37
C ARG A 171 5.43 15.79 6.89
N ALA A 172 4.96 16.81 7.61
CA ALA A 172 4.70 16.75 9.05
C ALA A 172 3.78 15.59 9.45
N LEU A 173 2.84 15.17 8.57
CA LEU A 173 2.02 13.98 8.78
C LEU A 173 2.88 12.71 8.85
N VAL A 174 3.84 12.56 7.94
CA VAL A 174 4.72 11.39 7.87
C VAL A 174 5.70 11.36 9.03
N GLU A 175 6.20 12.53 9.45
CA GLU A 175 7.05 12.69 10.63
C GLU A 175 6.32 12.27 11.90
N ALA A 176 5.08 12.74 12.07
CA ALA A 176 4.24 12.33 13.18
C ALA A 176 3.96 10.82 13.16
N TRP A 177 3.63 10.27 11.98
CA TRP A 177 3.39 8.84 11.84
C TRP A 177 4.63 8.01 12.24
N TRP A 178 5.82 8.41 11.80
CA TRP A 178 7.06 7.73 12.20
C TRP A 178 7.35 7.88 13.68
N ARG A 179 7.22 9.10 14.23
CA ARG A 179 7.47 9.35 15.65
C ARG A 179 6.52 8.56 16.57
N LEU A 180 5.25 8.44 16.18
CA LEU A 180 4.27 7.62 16.89
C LEU A 180 4.63 6.13 16.81
N THR A 181 5.14 5.68 15.65
CA THR A 181 5.63 4.30 15.49
C THR A 181 6.79 4.02 16.45
N GLU A 182 7.80 4.89 16.51
CA GLU A 182 8.93 4.75 17.44
C GLU A 182 8.47 4.78 18.90
N THR A 183 7.53 5.67 19.23
CA THR A 183 6.99 5.78 20.59
C THR A 183 6.25 4.50 20.99
N LEU A 184 5.38 3.99 20.13
CA LEU A 184 4.65 2.75 20.40
C LEU A 184 5.60 1.56 20.58
N HIS A 185 6.66 1.44 19.76
CA HIS A 185 7.63 0.35 19.88
C HIS A 185 8.45 0.42 21.19
N ARG A 186 8.74 1.63 21.65
CA ARG A 186 9.44 1.84 22.91
C ARG A 186 8.54 1.46 24.10
N GLU A 187 7.28 1.87 24.09
CA GLU A 187 6.32 1.62 25.18
C GLU A 187 5.74 0.19 25.15
N ARG A 188 5.64 -0.40 23.93
CA ARG A 188 5.07 -1.73 23.70
C ARG A 188 5.92 -2.55 22.72
N PRO A 189 7.12 -2.99 23.11
CA PRO A 189 8.03 -3.73 22.23
C PRO A 189 7.44 -5.04 21.68
N GLU A 190 6.47 -5.64 22.37
CA GLU A 190 5.77 -6.84 21.90
C GLU A 190 4.93 -6.62 20.63
N ILE A 191 4.59 -5.37 20.29
CA ILE A 191 3.85 -5.02 19.06
C ILE A 191 4.80 -4.87 17.88
N SER A 192 6.09 -4.65 18.09
CA SER A 192 7.07 -4.29 17.06
C SER A 192 7.28 -5.34 15.95
N GLY A 193 6.98 -6.61 16.19
CA GLY A 193 7.38 -7.69 15.30
C GLY A 193 6.32 -8.30 14.41
N GLN A 194 5.03 -8.18 14.68
CA GLN A 194 4.06 -9.00 13.94
C GLN A 194 2.65 -8.40 13.88
N PHE A 195 2.15 -8.18 12.66
CA PHE A 195 0.72 -8.16 12.41
C PHE A 195 0.15 -9.56 12.69
N LYS A 196 -0.59 -9.72 13.78
CA LYS A 196 -1.37 -10.94 14.04
C LYS A 196 -2.85 -10.62 13.85
N PRO A 197 -3.45 -10.95 12.72
CA PRO A 197 -4.89 -10.88 12.56
C PRO A 197 -5.53 -11.97 13.45
N GLY A 198 -6.54 -11.60 14.21
CA GLY A 198 -7.28 -12.49 15.10
C GLY A 198 -7.38 -11.91 16.52
N ASP A 199 -8.42 -12.20 17.25
CA ASP A 199 -8.74 -11.86 18.66
C ASP A 199 -8.54 -10.40 19.15
N ARG A 200 -8.30 -9.42 18.26
CA ARG A 200 -7.74 -8.13 18.65
C ARG A 200 -8.55 -6.89 18.32
N MET A 201 -9.81 -7.06 17.99
CA MET A 201 -10.71 -5.89 17.86
C MET A 201 -10.83 -5.09 19.17
N THR A 202 -10.36 -5.64 20.27
CA THR A 202 -10.27 -4.95 21.57
C THR A 202 -8.95 -4.20 21.75
N ASP A 203 -7.90 -4.52 20.96
CA ASP A 203 -6.62 -3.81 21.02
C ASP A 203 -6.69 -2.53 20.15
N PRO A 204 -6.43 -1.35 20.72
CA PRO A 204 -6.44 -0.09 19.97
C PRO A 204 -5.37 0.01 18.89
N PHE A 205 -4.37 -0.88 18.89
CA PHE A 205 -3.29 -0.92 17.90
C PHE A 205 -3.26 -2.24 17.12
N HIS A 206 -4.43 -2.87 16.94
CA HIS A 206 -4.54 -4.15 16.23
C HIS A 206 -4.18 -4.07 14.74
N GLY A 207 -4.40 -2.92 14.10
CA GLY A 207 -4.02 -2.63 12.73
C GLY A 207 -2.66 -1.94 12.60
N THR A 208 -1.95 -1.78 13.71
CA THR A 208 -0.62 -1.20 13.90
C THR A 208 -0.32 0.03 13.03
N ASP A 209 0.18 -0.14 11.80
CA ASP A 209 0.55 0.96 10.89
C ASP A 209 -0.64 1.85 10.51
N GLN A 210 -1.81 1.26 10.34
CA GLN A 210 -3.06 1.95 10.04
C GLN A 210 -3.58 2.75 11.24
N ASP A 211 -3.52 2.18 12.45
CA ASP A 211 -3.92 2.87 13.68
C ASP A 211 -2.98 4.04 13.98
N LEU A 212 -1.68 3.86 13.71
CA LEU A 212 -0.69 4.91 13.85
C LEU A 212 -0.84 6.03 12.82
N LEU A 213 -1.26 5.71 11.57
CA LEU A 213 -1.62 6.73 10.59
C LEU A 213 -2.83 7.55 11.05
N ALA A 214 -3.86 6.88 11.59
CA ALA A 214 -5.03 7.57 12.15
C ALA A 214 -4.65 8.45 13.36
N ALA A 215 -3.73 8.00 14.21
CA ALA A 215 -3.17 8.81 15.30
C ALA A 215 -2.35 10.00 14.78
N ALA A 216 -1.58 9.82 13.70
CA ALA A 216 -0.80 10.91 13.09
C ALA A 216 -1.70 12.02 12.52
N VAL A 217 -2.86 11.67 11.96
CA VAL A 217 -3.87 12.65 11.54
C VAL A 217 -4.43 13.44 12.74
N MET A 218 -4.55 12.81 13.91
CA MET A 218 -4.93 13.52 15.14
C MET A 218 -3.81 14.43 15.68
N ALA A 219 -2.56 14.06 15.42
CA ALA A 219 -1.37 14.75 15.94
C ALA A 219 -0.95 15.99 15.13
N THR A 220 -1.50 16.19 13.93
CA THR A 220 -1.09 17.26 13.02
C THR A 220 -2.29 18.06 12.51
N ASP A 221 -2.03 19.27 12.01
CA ASP A 221 -3.00 20.15 11.35
C ASP A 221 -2.92 20.08 9.81
N VAL A 222 -2.18 19.10 9.28
CA VAL A 222 -2.07 18.88 7.84
C VAL A 222 -3.46 18.67 7.24
N PRO A 223 -3.83 19.40 6.18
CA PRO A 223 -5.09 19.20 5.49
C PRO A 223 -5.12 17.81 4.85
N ILE A 224 -6.25 17.11 4.97
CA ILE A 224 -6.43 15.76 4.42
C ILE A 224 -7.37 15.79 3.23
N CYS A 225 -6.89 15.33 2.09
CA CYS A 225 -7.70 14.99 0.92
C CYS A 225 -8.22 13.57 1.07
N THR A 226 -9.43 13.44 1.61
CA THR A 226 -10.04 12.14 1.94
C THR A 226 -10.69 11.49 0.72
N LEU A 227 -10.32 10.24 0.44
CA LEU A 227 -10.97 9.35 -0.51
C LEU A 227 -11.82 8.33 0.25
N GLY A 228 -13.00 7.98 -0.30
CA GLY A 228 -13.81 6.92 0.26
C GLY A 228 -13.23 5.51 -0.01
N PRO A 229 -13.74 4.48 0.67
CA PRO A 229 -13.26 3.10 0.51
C PRO A 229 -13.51 2.51 -0.89
N GLU A 230 -14.38 3.12 -1.70
CA GLU A 230 -14.57 2.81 -3.12
C GLU A 230 -13.30 3.06 -3.94
N ALA A 231 -12.40 3.94 -3.51
CA ALA A 231 -11.14 4.21 -4.19
C ALA A 231 -10.30 2.94 -4.37
N PHE A 232 -10.39 1.98 -3.46
CA PHE A 232 -9.74 0.66 -3.55
C PHE A 232 -10.61 -0.43 -4.20
N GLY A 233 -11.79 -0.10 -4.70
CA GLY A 233 -12.74 -1.08 -5.25
C GLY A 233 -13.38 -1.97 -4.19
N PHE A 234 -13.39 -1.57 -2.93
CA PHE A 234 -14.00 -2.35 -1.85
C PHE A 234 -15.52 -2.33 -1.88
N THR A 235 -16.12 -1.25 -2.32
CA THR A 235 -17.57 -1.01 -2.32
C THR A 235 -18.18 -0.86 -3.73
N GLY A 236 -17.40 -1.15 -4.77
CA GLY A 236 -17.87 -1.06 -6.15
C GLY A 236 -17.09 -0.06 -7.01
N SER A 237 -17.78 0.61 -7.92
CA SER A 237 -17.24 1.61 -8.84
C SER A 237 -17.85 2.99 -8.54
N PRO A 238 -17.15 4.10 -8.81
CA PRO A 238 -15.84 4.18 -9.45
C PRO A 238 -14.69 3.86 -8.48
N HIS A 239 -13.60 3.30 -8.99
CA HIS A 239 -12.39 3.04 -8.23
C HIS A 239 -11.17 3.64 -8.93
N THR A 240 -10.22 4.13 -8.14
CA THR A 240 -8.97 4.74 -8.64
C THR A 240 -7.79 3.79 -8.52
N MET A 241 -7.89 2.90 -7.56
CA MET A 241 -6.93 1.84 -7.26
C MET A 241 -7.72 0.55 -7.01
N LEU A 242 -7.03 -0.57 -6.97
CA LEU A 242 -7.56 -1.84 -6.51
C LEU A 242 -6.64 -2.41 -5.46
N HIS A 243 -7.23 -2.91 -4.37
CA HIS A 243 -6.50 -3.59 -3.32
C HIS A 243 -7.24 -4.90 -2.98
N PRO A 244 -6.52 -6.04 -2.78
CA PRO A 244 -7.18 -7.31 -2.51
C PRO A 244 -7.72 -7.34 -1.08
N LYS A 245 -8.96 -7.80 -0.91
CA LYS A 245 -9.53 -8.01 0.42
C LYS A 245 -8.89 -9.23 1.11
N GLY A 246 -8.22 -8.96 2.24
CA GLY A 246 -7.63 -10.01 3.07
C GLY A 246 -6.47 -10.77 2.42
N GLY A 247 -6.11 -11.95 2.96
CA GLY A 247 -4.93 -12.73 2.58
C GLY A 247 -4.96 -13.43 1.23
N LYS A 248 -6.02 -13.23 0.41
CA LYS A 248 -6.18 -13.93 -0.87
C LYS A 248 -5.47 -13.19 -1.99
N LYS A 249 -4.21 -13.55 -2.23
CA LYS A 249 -3.44 -12.96 -3.31
C LYS A 249 -3.61 -13.80 -4.60
N PRO A 250 -3.73 -13.17 -5.79
CA PRO A 250 -3.94 -13.90 -7.04
C PRO A 250 -2.76 -14.77 -7.45
N TRP A 251 -1.56 -14.48 -6.99
CA TRP A 251 -0.37 -15.30 -7.24
C TRP A 251 -0.24 -16.51 -6.32
N ARG A 252 -1.11 -16.63 -5.28
CA ARG A 252 -1.15 -17.76 -4.35
C ARG A 252 -2.23 -18.76 -4.76
N GLY A 253 -1.85 -19.82 -5.45
CA GLY A 253 -2.74 -20.91 -5.84
C GLY A 253 -3.62 -20.60 -7.06
N SER A 254 -4.53 -21.53 -7.40
CA SER A 254 -5.40 -21.48 -8.57
C SER A 254 -6.77 -20.88 -8.25
N ALA A 255 -7.25 -19.99 -9.13
CA ALA A 255 -8.59 -19.42 -9.05
C ALA A 255 -9.67 -20.47 -9.31
N LEU A 256 -9.42 -21.41 -10.25
CA LEU A 256 -10.31 -22.52 -10.55
C LEU A 256 -10.47 -23.47 -9.35
N MET A 257 -9.36 -23.84 -8.70
CA MET A 257 -9.43 -24.67 -7.50
C MET A 257 -10.15 -23.99 -6.34
N ARG A 258 -10.03 -22.67 -6.21
CA ARG A 258 -10.80 -21.90 -5.23
C ARG A 258 -12.30 -21.90 -5.54
N LEU A 259 -12.66 -21.76 -6.81
CA LEU A 259 -14.05 -21.86 -7.24
C LEU A 259 -14.63 -23.24 -6.90
N LEU A 260 -13.95 -24.31 -7.28
CA LEU A 260 -14.40 -25.68 -7.03
C LEU A 260 -14.53 -26.01 -5.54
N ARG A 261 -13.61 -25.50 -4.71
CA ARG A 261 -13.63 -25.79 -3.25
C ARG A 261 -14.56 -24.89 -2.45
N ARG A 262 -14.80 -23.65 -2.87
CA ARG A 262 -15.46 -22.61 -2.07
C ARG A 262 -16.60 -21.91 -2.78
N GLY A 263 -16.95 -22.30 -4.01
CA GLY A 263 -17.99 -21.67 -4.81
C GLY A 263 -17.73 -20.20 -5.17
N ARG A 264 -16.50 -19.70 -4.98
CA ARG A 264 -16.18 -18.27 -5.19
C ARG A 264 -15.28 -18.08 -6.39
N GLY A 265 -15.80 -17.41 -7.40
CA GLY A 265 -15.06 -16.99 -8.58
C GLY A 265 -13.99 -15.93 -8.28
N PRO A 266 -13.14 -15.60 -9.29
CA PRO A 266 -12.15 -14.55 -9.16
C PRO A 266 -12.82 -13.19 -8.96
N ASP A 267 -12.37 -12.47 -7.93
CA ASP A 267 -12.83 -11.11 -7.61
C ASP A 267 -12.33 -10.06 -8.62
N LEU A 268 -12.75 -8.81 -8.42
CA LEU A 268 -12.37 -7.69 -9.27
C LEU A 268 -10.85 -7.51 -9.32
N TYR A 269 -10.18 -7.62 -8.17
CA TYR A 269 -8.74 -7.49 -8.08
C TYR A 269 -8.02 -8.57 -8.90
N ALA A 270 -8.34 -9.85 -8.70
CA ALA A 270 -7.71 -10.95 -9.44
C ALA A 270 -7.92 -10.84 -10.95
N ARG A 271 -9.13 -10.40 -11.39
CA ARG A 271 -9.42 -10.16 -12.82
C ARG A 271 -8.60 -9.03 -13.42
N ASN A 272 -8.27 -8.01 -12.65
CA ASN A 272 -7.44 -6.91 -13.11
C ASN A 272 -5.95 -7.22 -13.01
N PHE A 273 -5.48 -7.89 -11.95
CA PHE A 273 -4.08 -8.27 -11.76
C PHE A 273 -3.47 -8.94 -12.99
N ARG A 274 -4.22 -9.85 -13.66
CA ARG A 274 -3.76 -10.52 -14.88
C ARG A 274 -3.40 -9.58 -16.04
N ARG A 275 -3.88 -8.33 -16.01
CA ARG A 275 -3.61 -7.32 -17.05
C ARG A 275 -2.25 -6.67 -16.89
N TYR A 276 -1.66 -6.77 -15.69
CA TYR A 276 -0.42 -6.09 -15.34
C TYR A 276 0.77 -7.05 -15.14
N LEU A 277 0.78 -8.16 -15.88
CA LEU A 277 1.79 -9.22 -15.73
C LEU A 277 2.90 -9.21 -16.78
N ASP A 278 2.87 -8.29 -17.76
CA ASP A 278 3.67 -8.45 -18.97
C ASP A 278 4.44 -7.22 -19.45
N ALA A 279 4.07 -6.01 -19.08
CA ALA A 279 4.79 -4.82 -19.56
C ALA A 279 4.57 -3.61 -18.65
N PRO A 280 5.63 -2.81 -18.40
CA PRO A 280 7.01 -2.95 -18.90
C PRO A 280 7.83 -4.07 -18.22
N ILE A 281 7.33 -4.65 -17.13
CA ILE A 281 7.99 -5.71 -16.37
C ILE A 281 7.31 -7.05 -16.66
N GLU A 282 8.10 -8.05 -17.03
CA GLU A 282 7.63 -9.42 -17.19
C GLU A 282 7.52 -10.12 -15.84
N VAL A 283 6.42 -9.87 -15.07
CA VAL A 283 6.22 -10.35 -13.69
C VAL A 283 6.27 -11.86 -13.59
N PHE A 284 5.68 -12.57 -14.54
CA PHE A 284 5.70 -14.03 -14.63
C PHE A 284 6.35 -14.48 -15.93
N SER A 285 7.07 -15.60 -15.88
CA SER A 285 7.53 -16.24 -17.10
C SER A 285 6.37 -16.48 -18.07
N PRO A 286 6.59 -16.55 -19.40
CA PRO A 286 5.52 -16.67 -20.39
C PRO A 286 4.59 -17.88 -20.14
N ARG A 287 5.14 -19.02 -19.70
CA ARG A 287 4.36 -20.22 -19.35
C ARG A 287 3.47 -19.98 -18.12
N ARG A 288 4.02 -19.40 -17.03
CA ARG A 288 3.29 -19.11 -15.80
C ARG A 288 2.21 -18.06 -16.07
N ARG A 289 2.49 -17.05 -16.86
CA ARG A 289 1.55 -15.99 -17.25
C ARG A 289 0.37 -16.56 -18.04
N ARG A 290 0.61 -17.39 -19.06
CA ARG A 290 -0.46 -18.05 -19.85
C ARG A 290 -1.34 -18.90 -18.95
N ARG A 291 -0.74 -19.77 -18.12
CA ARG A 291 -1.48 -20.61 -17.16
C ARG A 291 -2.33 -19.78 -16.21
N HIS A 292 -1.78 -18.72 -15.64
CA HIS A 292 -2.49 -17.84 -14.72
C HIS A 292 -3.65 -17.10 -15.40
N LYS A 293 -3.43 -16.53 -16.60
CA LYS A 293 -4.49 -15.85 -17.37
C LYS A 293 -5.63 -16.83 -17.73
N LEU A 294 -5.31 -18.07 -18.12
CA LEU A 294 -6.29 -19.11 -18.42
C LEU A 294 -7.07 -19.54 -17.16
N ASP A 295 -6.38 -19.79 -16.07
CA ASP A 295 -6.99 -20.19 -14.78
C ASP A 295 -8.04 -19.19 -14.32
N ILE A 296 -7.72 -17.89 -14.35
CA ILE A 296 -8.66 -16.82 -13.99
C ILE A 296 -9.82 -16.72 -15.00
N ALA A 297 -9.56 -16.90 -16.29
CA ALA A 297 -10.59 -16.80 -17.33
C ALA A 297 -11.61 -17.94 -17.20
N VAL A 298 -11.12 -19.19 -17.06
CA VAL A 298 -11.97 -20.38 -16.90
C VAL A 298 -12.77 -20.30 -15.60
N ALA A 299 -12.11 -19.98 -14.48
CA ALA A 299 -12.79 -19.78 -13.20
C ALA A 299 -13.88 -18.71 -13.27
N GLY A 300 -13.62 -17.59 -13.97
CA GLY A 300 -14.59 -16.52 -14.15
C GLY A 300 -15.77 -16.89 -15.04
N LEU A 301 -15.54 -17.74 -16.07
CA LEU A 301 -16.60 -18.25 -16.93
C LEU A 301 -17.51 -19.21 -16.14
N LEU A 302 -16.91 -20.20 -15.48
CA LEU A 302 -17.65 -21.19 -14.70
C LEU A 302 -18.43 -20.55 -13.54
N ALA A 303 -17.85 -19.56 -12.87
CA ALA A 303 -18.54 -18.84 -11.79
C ALA A 303 -19.82 -18.15 -12.29
N ARG A 304 -19.84 -17.61 -13.51
CA ARG A 304 -21.03 -17.02 -14.13
C ARG A 304 -22.09 -18.03 -14.52
N MET A 305 -21.66 -19.25 -14.87
CA MET A 305 -22.61 -20.33 -15.24
C MET A 305 -23.28 -20.96 -14.02
N VAL A 306 -22.63 -20.93 -12.84
CA VAL A 306 -23.11 -21.58 -11.61
C VAL A 306 -23.81 -20.58 -10.68
N GLY A 307 -23.54 -19.29 -10.80
CA GLY A 307 -24.03 -18.25 -9.90
C GLY A 307 -24.92 -17.19 -10.59
N GLY A 308 -25.40 -17.49 -11.82
CA GLY A 308 -26.34 -16.65 -12.56
C GLY A 308 -27.79 -16.83 -12.13
#